data_9e53e9960f55b2b279ecc7d3b0e99751
#
_entry.id   9e53e9960f55b2b279ecc7d3b0e99751
#
_cell.length_a   1.000
_cell.length_b   1.000
_cell.length_c   1.000
_cell.angle_alpha   90.00
_cell.angle_beta   90.00
_cell.angle_gamma   90.00
#
_symmetry.space_group_name_H-M   'P 1'
#
loop_
_entity.id
_entity.type
_entity.pdbx_description
1 polymer ?
#
loop_
_entity_poly.entity_id
_entity_poly.type
_entity_poly.pdbx_seq_one_letter_code
_entity_poly.pdbx_strand_id
1 'polypeptide(L)'
;MIVTLAELARALDARLWGDPAIRVTGAAEPAETEPLSGGAGRIALAMAPGYAATLRPGCIAVLAEGMEPADYGLAAAVLVQRPRLAMAGLTRAFDPGPDIQPGIHPTAIVDPDAQIGAEAAIGPFVLIGAGARIGARARIGSHSSIGRGSVIGIDAVLGQGVRIAHGIAAGDRLVVHAGAVIGGDGFSFVTPGESGVEEIRRTLGARGAITAQSWVRIHSLGGVTLGDDVEIGVHAAIDRGTIRATSIGSGTKIDNLVQVGHNVQIGRDCLLAGQVGIGGSTRIGDRVVLGGKCGVSDNIFVGDDVIAGGGTNIYTNVPAGRVVLGSPATKMDTQVEIQKAMRRLPRLVAQVAELRKIVTGTSEKD
;
A
#
# COMPACT_ATOMS: atom_id res chain seq x y z
N MET A 1 -8.58 5.57 26.31
CA MET A 1 -9.12 6.96 26.34
C MET A 1 -10.62 6.89 26.59
N ILE A 2 -11.21 7.84 27.31
CA ILE A 2 -12.67 7.98 27.47
C ILE A 2 -13.04 9.36 26.94
N VAL A 3 -13.98 9.42 26.02
CA VAL A 3 -14.48 10.67 25.42
C VAL A 3 -15.99 10.77 25.61
N THR A 4 -16.55 11.97 25.66
CA THR A 4 -18.00 12.13 25.63
C THR A 4 -18.56 11.95 24.22
N LEU A 5 -19.83 11.57 24.13
CA LEU A 5 -20.50 11.41 22.85
C LEU A 5 -20.55 12.73 22.07
N ALA A 6 -20.64 13.87 22.78
CA ALA A 6 -20.56 15.20 22.18
C ALA A 6 -19.17 15.50 21.58
N GLU A 7 -18.10 15.15 22.28
CA GLU A 7 -16.72 15.29 21.75
C GLU A 7 -16.51 14.44 20.52
N LEU A 8 -17.00 13.20 20.56
CA LEU A 8 -16.91 12.28 19.43
C LEU A 8 -17.70 12.80 18.21
N ALA A 9 -18.96 13.23 18.42
CA ALA A 9 -19.79 13.79 17.34
C ALA A 9 -19.12 15.03 16.70
N ARG A 10 -18.55 15.91 17.51
CA ARG A 10 -17.79 17.07 17.02
C ARG A 10 -16.55 16.67 16.22
N ALA A 11 -15.79 15.70 16.73
CA ALA A 11 -14.58 15.22 16.06
C ALA A 11 -14.87 14.53 14.71
N LEU A 12 -16.05 13.96 14.57
CA LEU A 12 -16.53 13.30 13.34
C LEU A 12 -17.33 14.22 12.42
N ASP A 13 -17.51 15.49 12.78
CA ASP A 13 -18.40 16.44 12.09
C ASP A 13 -19.79 15.83 11.84
N ALA A 14 -20.42 15.35 12.90
CA ALA A 14 -21.59 14.49 12.85
C ALA A 14 -22.72 15.00 13.73
N ARG A 15 -23.95 14.67 13.35
CA ARG A 15 -25.15 14.97 14.13
C ARG A 15 -25.26 14.01 15.32
N LEU A 16 -25.50 14.56 16.50
CA LEU A 16 -25.76 13.80 17.72
C LEU A 16 -27.27 13.61 17.94
N TRP A 17 -27.65 12.39 18.34
CA TRP A 17 -28.97 12.04 18.85
C TRP A 17 -28.84 11.39 20.22
N GLY A 18 -29.58 11.88 21.22
CA GLY A 18 -29.53 11.40 22.62
C GLY A 18 -28.66 12.25 23.54
N ASP A 19 -28.28 11.73 24.70
CA ASP A 19 -27.58 12.47 25.75
C ASP A 19 -26.10 12.73 25.35
N PRO A 20 -25.66 14.01 25.25
CA PRO A 20 -24.27 14.36 24.90
C PRO A 20 -23.25 13.98 25.95
N ALA A 21 -23.64 13.76 27.19
CA ALA A 21 -22.74 13.47 28.31
C ALA A 21 -22.35 11.99 28.41
N ILE A 22 -22.95 11.11 27.62
CA ILE A 22 -22.60 9.68 27.59
C ILE A 22 -21.10 9.52 27.33
N ARG A 23 -20.44 8.69 28.13
CA ARG A 23 -19.02 8.40 28.01
C ARG A 23 -18.80 7.21 27.10
N VAL A 24 -18.03 7.41 26.04
CA VAL A 24 -17.62 6.37 25.09
C VAL A 24 -16.26 5.83 25.51
N THR A 25 -16.18 4.53 25.79
CA THR A 25 -14.99 3.85 26.31
C THR A 25 -14.22 3.07 25.26
N GLY A 26 -14.76 2.92 24.05
CA GLY A 26 -14.17 2.20 22.94
C GLY A 26 -15.17 1.93 21.82
N ALA A 27 -14.71 1.33 20.76
CA ALA A 27 -15.55 0.82 19.67
C ALA A 27 -15.92 -0.66 19.88
N ALA A 28 -17.03 -1.10 19.28
CA ALA A 28 -17.47 -2.49 19.29
C ALA A 28 -18.12 -2.89 17.97
N GLU A 29 -18.10 -4.17 17.68
CA GLU A 29 -18.94 -4.73 16.61
C GLU A 29 -20.41 -4.66 17.02
N PRO A 30 -21.34 -4.38 16.07
CA PRO A 30 -22.78 -4.22 16.38
C PRO A 30 -23.37 -5.38 17.15
N ALA A 31 -23.05 -6.63 16.81
CA ALA A 31 -23.57 -7.81 17.50
C ALA A 31 -23.02 -8.02 18.91
N GLU A 32 -21.90 -7.38 19.25
CA GLU A 32 -21.19 -7.50 20.53
C GLU A 32 -21.44 -6.30 21.46
N THR A 33 -22.25 -5.31 21.03
CA THR A 33 -22.56 -4.17 21.88
C THR A 33 -23.51 -4.56 22.99
N GLU A 34 -23.34 -3.90 24.12
CA GLU A 34 -24.18 -4.05 25.30
C GLU A 34 -24.99 -2.77 25.56
N PRO A 35 -26.15 -2.88 26.21
CA PRO A 35 -26.90 -1.71 26.67
C PRO A 35 -26.01 -0.80 27.53
N LEU A 36 -26.27 0.50 27.47
CA LEU A 36 -25.55 1.50 28.23
C LEU A 36 -25.68 1.22 29.74
N SER A 37 -24.57 1.21 30.46
CA SER A 37 -24.52 1.00 31.90
C SER A 37 -23.78 2.15 32.59
N GLY A 38 -24.40 2.75 33.62
CA GLY A 38 -23.81 3.85 34.39
C GLY A 38 -23.40 5.09 33.56
N GLY A 39 -24.07 5.36 32.44
CA GLY A 39 -23.76 6.47 31.54
C GLY A 39 -22.48 6.30 30.74
N ALA A 40 -21.96 5.07 30.61
CA ALA A 40 -20.79 4.75 29.81
C ALA A 40 -20.98 3.45 29.00
N GLY A 41 -20.34 3.35 27.84
CA GLY A 41 -20.40 2.15 27.01
C GLY A 41 -19.45 2.20 25.80
N ARG A 42 -19.36 1.06 25.10
CA ARG A 42 -18.66 0.97 23.80
C ARG A 42 -19.64 1.35 22.70
N ILE A 43 -19.17 2.11 21.72
CA ILE A 43 -19.99 2.54 20.58
C ILE A 43 -19.91 1.55 19.42
N ALA A 44 -21.07 1.11 18.91
CA ALA A 44 -21.13 0.23 17.75
C ALA A 44 -20.86 0.99 16.43
N LEU A 45 -20.25 0.32 15.46
CA LEU A 45 -20.09 0.82 14.10
C LEU A 45 -21.16 0.20 13.17
N ALA A 46 -22.39 0.70 13.21
CA ALA A 46 -23.54 0.13 12.52
C ALA A 46 -24.03 1.00 11.35
N MET A 47 -23.13 1.35 10.46
CA MET A 47 -23.32 2.33 9.38
C MET A 47 -24.03 1.80 8.12
N ALA A 48 -24.61 0.61 8.19
CA ALA A 48 -25.47 0.05 7.15
C ALA A 48 -26.62 -0.75 7.78
N PRO A 49 -27.81 -0.83 7.13
CA PRO A 49 -29.00 -1.46 7.72
C PRO A 49 -28.78 -2.89 8.21
N GLY A 50 -28.01 -3.70 7.48
CA GLY A 50 -27.71 -5.08 7.88
C GLY A 50 -26.92 -5.20 9.17
N TYR A 51 -26.01 -4.26 9.44
CA TYR A 51 -25.28 -4.18 10.71
C TYR A 51 -26.15 -3.60 11.83
N ALA A 52 -26.95 -2.58 11.51
CA ALA A 52 -27.84 -1.96 12.49
C ALA A 52 -28.91 -2.93 13.01
N ALA A 53 -29.37 -3.86 12.19
CA ALA A 53 -30.32 -4.92 12.58
C ALA A 53 -29.76 -5.89 13.65
N THR A 54 -28.43 -5.92 13.87
CA THR A 54 -27.80 -6.75 14.90
C THR A 54 -27.57 -6.02 16.24
N LEU A 55 -27.90 -4.72 16.31
CA LEU A 55 -27.73 -3.93 17.52
C LEU A 55 -28.68 -4.40 18.63
N ARG A 56 -28.22 -4.30 19.87
CA ARG A 56 -29.07 -4.57 21.04
C ARG A 56 -29.73 -3.27 21.49
N PRO A 57 -31.01 -3.32 21.91
CA PRO A 57 -31.70 -2.15 22.48
C PRO A 57 -30.93 -1.55 23.66
N GLY A 58 -30.94 -0.23 23.75
CA GLY A 58 -30.24 0.50 24.82
C GLY A 58 -28.73 0.68 24.63
N CYS A 59 -28.13 0.22 23.52
CA CYS A 59 -26.74 0.52 23.19
C CYS A 59 -26.55 1.89 22.51
N ILE A 60 -25.30 2.28 22.25
CA ILE A 60 -24.94 3.49 21.51
C ILE A 60 -24.28 3.11 20.19
N ALA A 61 -24.56 3.85 19.11
CA ALA A 61 -24.03 3.50 17.79
C ALA A 61 -23.64 4.71 16.94
N VAL A 62 -22.72 4.49 16.00
CA VAL A 62 -22.54 5.35 14.83
C VAL A 62 -23.41 4.78 13.70
N LEU A 63 -24.29 5.61 13.17
CA LEU A 63 -25.19 5.27 12.07
C LEU A 63 -24.89 6.16 10.85
N ALA A 64 -25.25 5.71 9.66
CA ALA A 64 -25.26 6.57 8.49
C ALA A 64 -26.41 7.59 8.57
N GLU A 65 -26.21 8.78 8.01
CA GLU A 65 -27.28 9.77 7.86
C GLU A 65 -28.46 9.17 7.10
N GLY A 66 -29.70 9.48 7.54
CA GLY A 66 -30.95 8.89 7.02
C GLY A 66 -31.38 7.59 7.71
N MET A 67 -30.62 7.06 8.64
CA MET A 67 -31.07 5.99 9.54
C MET A 67 -31.66 6.62 10.81
N GLU A 68 -32.81 6.12 11.27
CA GLU A 68 -33.47 6.63 12.46
C GLU A 68 -33.06 5.81 13.70
N PRO A 69 -32.37 6.42 14.70
CA PRO A 69 -31.88 5.69 15.87
C PRO A 69 -32.98 5.01 16.70
N ALA A 70 -34.20 5.60 16.71
CA ALA A 70 -35.33 5.05 17.41
C ALA A 70 -35.78 3.68 16.86
N ASP A 71 -35.62 3.43 15.56
CA ASP A 71 -36.02 2.18 14.93
C ASP A 71 -35.18 0.99 15.43
N TYR A 72 -33.98 1.26 15.98
CA TYR A 72 -33.07 0.28 16.53
C TYR A 72 -33.06 0.27 18.07
N GLY A 73 -33.95 1.05 18.70
CA GLY A 73 -34.04 1.10 20.16
C GLY A 73 -32.77 1.61 20.87
N LEU A 74 -32.01 2.50 20.25
CA LEU A 74 -30.73 2.98 20.78
C LEU A 74 -30.92 3.94 21.96
N ALA A 75 -29.95 3.97 22.87
CA ALA A 75 -29.87 4.99 23.92
C ALA A 75 -29.37 6.34 23.38
N ALA A 76 -28.42 6.30 22.43
CA ALA A 76 -27.93 7.47 21.73
C ALA A 76 -27.21 7.05 20.42
N ALA A 77 -27.04 8.01 19.50
CA ALA A 77 -26.36 7.77 18.23
C ALA A 77 -25.58 8.99 17.72
N VAL A 78 -24.54 8.72 16.95
CA VAL A 78 -23.82 9.69 16.13
C VAL A 78 -24.12 9.38 14.66
N LEU A 79 -24.75 10.34 13.95
CA LEU A 79 -25.14 10.15 12.55
C LEU A 79 -24.14 10.84 11.62
N VAL A 80 -23.58 10.07 10.70
CA VAL A 80 -22.45 10.47 9.86
C VAL A 80 -22.78 10.44 8.38
N GLN A 81 -22.35 11.45 7.63
CA GLN A 81 -22.53 11.51 6.17
C GLN A 81 -21.63 10.53 5.43
N ARG A 82 -20.38 10.35 5.89
CA ARG A 82 -19.38 9.48 5.27
C ARG A 82 -18.93 8.38 6.23
N PRO A 83 -19.63 7.24 6.26
CA PRO A 83 -19.41 6.16 7.23
C PRO A 83 -17.96 5.70 7.36
N ARG A 84 -17.27 5.43 6.23
CA ARG A 84 -15.88 4.97 6.25
C ARG A 84 -14.89 6.02 6.78
N LEU A 85 -15.14 7.30 6.51
CA LEU A 85 -14.33 8.39 7.07
C LEU A 85 -14.54 8.53 8.58
N ALA A 86 -15.78 8.40 9.03
CA ALA A 86 -16.11 8.38 10.45
C ALA A 86 -15.46 7.19 11.18
N MET A 87 -15.43 6.02 10.56
CA MET A 87 -14.71 4.85 11.07
C MET A 87 -13.22 5.16 11.28
N ALA A 88 -12.56 5.80 10.31
CA ALA A 88 -11.15 6.19 10.43
C ALA A 88 -10.92 7.16 11.62
N GLY A 89 -11.81 8.13 11.81
CA GLY A 89 -11.78 9.07 12.94
C GLY A 89 -11.98 8.36 14.28
N LEU A 90 -12.96 7.46 14.36
CA LEU A 90 -13.27 6.71 15.56
C LEU A 90 -12.14 5.76 15.96
N THR A 91 -11.63 4.96 15.03
CA THR A 91 -10.54 4.02 15.29
C THR A 91 -9.27 4.76 15.73
N ARG A 92 -8.97 5.90 15.13
CA ARG A 92 -7.87 6.77 15.58
C ARG A 92 -8.06 7.25 17.02
N ALA A 93 -9.29 7.62 17.41
CA ALA A 93 -9.55 8.10 18.77
C ALA A 93 -9.33 7.04 19.86
N PHE A 94 -9.45 5.77 19.51
CA PHE A 94 -9.27 4.65 20.44
C PHE A 94 -8.03 3.81 20.17
N ASP A 95 -7.20 4.22 19.20
CA ASP A 95 -5.92 3.56 18.95
C ASP A 95 -4.97 3.79 20.14
N PRO A 96 -4.50 2.74 20.83
CA PRO A 96 -3.55 2.88 21.93
C PRO A 96 -2.16 3.31 21.44
N GLY A 97 -1.94 3.32 20.12
CA GLY A 97 -0.63 3.53 19.53
C GLY A 97 0.31 2.33 19.71
N PRO A 98 1.54 2.45 19.22
CA PRO A 98 2.52 1.37 19.32
C PRO A 98 2.98 1.17 20.76
N ASP A 99 3.07 -0.10 21.20
CA ASP A 99 3.60 -0.47 22.51
C ASP A 99 5.14 -0.36 22.53
N ILE A 100 5.63 0.88 22.57
CA ILE A 100 7.06 1.20 22.65
C ILE A 100 7.25 2.20 23.79
N GLN A 101 8.02 1.80 24.80
CA GLN A 101 8.26 2.64 25.97
C GLN A 101 9.09 3.88 25.62
N PRO A 102 8.78 5.06 26.18
CA PRO A 102 9.55 6.29 25.96
C PRO A 102 11.03 6.15 26.34
N GLY A 103 11.90 6.84 25.61
CA GLY A 103 13.35 6.83 25.83
C GLY A 103 14.08 5.74 25.04
N ILE A 104 15.35 5.56 25.36
CA ILE A 104 16.21 4.58 24.69
C ILE A 104 16.34 3.36 25.58
N HIS A 105 15.88 2.20 25.10
CA HIS A 105 15.98 0.95 25.86
C HIS A 105 17.46 0.56 26.10
N PRO A 106 17.83 0.09 27.30
CA PRO A 106 19.23 -0.22 27.65
C PRO A 106 19.92 -1.25 26.75
N THR A 107 19.15 -2.12 26.07
CA THR A 107 19.69 -3.10 25.10
C THR A 107 19.77 -2.58 23.67
N ALA A 108 19.33 -1.35 23.40
CA ALA A 108 19.53 -0.74 22.09
C ALA A 108 21.01 -0.37 21.90
N ILE A 109 21.53 -0.57 20.70
CA ILE A 109 22.87 -0.16 20.32
C ILE A 109 22.75 1.07 19.41
N VAL A 110 23.10 2.21 19.97
CA VAL A 110 23.08 3.50 19.26
C VAL A 110 24.52 3.95 19.08
N ASP A 111 24.91 4.19 17.83
CA ASP A 111 26.25 4.70 17.53
C ASP A 111 26.43 6.09 18.15
N PRO A 112 27.61 6.41 18.72
CA PRO A 112 27.88 7.71 19.35
C PRO A 112 27.68 8.92 18.42
N ASP A 113 27.86 8.74 17.10
CA ASP A 113 27.66 9.80 16.09
C ASP A 113 26.20 9.91 15.63
N ALA A 114 25.31 9.06 16.09
CA ALA A 114 23.89 9.12 15.78
C ALA A 114 23.20 10.23 16.56
N GLN A 115 22.24 10.88 15.93
CA GLN A 115 21.45 11.96 16.52
C GLN A 115 20.02 11.47 16.76
N ILE A 116 19.60 11.47 18.01
CA ILE A 116 18.25 11.05 18.41
C ILE A 116 17.47 12.28 18.86
N GLY A 117 16.36 12.55 18.18
CA GLY A 117 15.47 13.68 18.47
C GLY A 117 14.76 13.56 19.81
N ALA A 118 14.25 14.68 20.30
CA ALA A 118 13.53 14.73 21.58
C ALA A 118 12.31 13.79 21.57
N GLU A 119 12.01 13.20 22.71
CA GLU A 119 10.87 12.30 22.93
C GLU A 119 10.83 11.05 22.03
N ALA A 120 11.94 10.71 21.39
CA ALA A 120 12.02 9.46 20.63
C ALA A 120 11.98 8.25 21.58
N ALA A 121 11.29 7.20 21.15
CA ALA A 121 11.19 5.93 21.87
C ALA A 121 11.89 4.83 21.04
N ILE A 122 13.00 4.31 21.56
CA ILE A 122 13.84 3.31 20.92
C ILE A 122 13.71 2.00 21.68
N GLY A 123 13.09 1.00 21.06
CA GLY A 123 12.81 -0.30 21.67
C GLY A 123 14.02 -1.18 21.89
N PRO A 124 13.84 -2.34 22.53
CA PRO A 124 14.92 -3.27 22.81
C PRO A 124 15.55 -3.83 21.52
N PHE A 125 16.87 -4.06 21.58
CA PHE A 125 17.67 -4.64 20.50
C PHE A 125 17.61 -3.88 19.16
N VAL A 126 17.29 -2.59 19.20
CA VAL A 126 17.38 -1.70 18.03
C VAL A 126 18.83 -1.35 17.76
N LEU A 127 19.22 -1.33 16.48
CA LEU A 127 20.53 -0.88 16.02
C LEU A 127 20.39 0.45 15.26
N ILE A 128 21.14 1.48 15.67
CA ILE A 128 21.21 2.77 14.97
C ILE A 128 22.66 3.04 14.61
N GLY A 129 22.95 3.12 13.30
CA GLY A 129 24.29 3.25 12.75
C GLY A 129 24.83 4.68 12.78
N ALA A 130 26.14 4.80 12.54
CA ALA A 130 26.91 6.04 12.58
C ALA A 130 26.28 7.13 11.71
N GLY A 131 26.18 8.35 12.26
CA GLY A 131 25.65 9.51 11.57
C GLY A 131 24.16 9.44 11.19
N ALA A 132 23.45 8.42 11.65
CA ALA A 132 22.00 8.35 11.47
C ALA A 132 21.29 9.46 12.25
N ARG A 133 20.23 10.02 11.69
CA ARG A 133 19.42 11.07 12.34
C ARG A 133 17.98 10.60 12.47
N ILE A 134 17.50 10.55 13.70
CA ILE A 134 16.14 10.15 14.06
C ILE A 134 15.41 11.39 14.54
N GLY A 135 14.28 11.70 13.90
CA GLY A 135 13.44 12.86 14.24
C GLY A 135 12.79 12.74 15.62
N ALA A 136 12.33 13.89 16.11
CA ALA A 136 11.62 13.96 17.39
C ALA A 136 10.36 13.07 17.39
N ARG A 137 10.01 12.51 18.55
CA ARG A 137 8.84 11.64 18.79
C ARG A 137 8.79 10.38 17.92
N ALA A 138 9.87 10.04 17.23
CA ALA A 138 9.94 8.77 16.50
C ALA A 138 9.81 7.58 17.46
N ARG A 139 9.09 6.54 17.03
CA ARG A 139 8.86 5.30 17.79
C ARG A 139 9.41 4.13 16.99
N ILE A 140 10.44 3.47 17.51
CA ILE A 140 11.15 2.39 16.81
C ILE A 140 11.00 1.09 17.58
N GLY A 141 10.27 0.14 16.97
CA GLY A 141 9.99 -1.18 17.53
C GLY A 141 11.22 -2.06 17.65
N SER A 142 11.14 -3.05 18.53
CA SER A 142 12.23 -3.97 18.85
C SER A 142 12.85 -4.65 17.63
N HIS A 143 14.15 -4.99 17.70
CA HIS A 143 14.90 -5.71 16.67
C HIS A 143 14.97 -4.99 15.31
N SER A 144 14.64 -3.70 15.25
CA SER A 144 14.77 -2.89 14.05
C SER A 144 16.22 -2.40 13.87
N SER A 145 16.60 -2.12 12.62
CA SER A 145 17.91 -1.58 12.32
C SER A 145 17.81 -0.38 11.38
N ILE A 146 18.56 0.69 11.68
CA ILE A 146 18.69 1.88 10.86
C ILE A 146 20.15 2.05 10.50
N GLY A 147 20.46 1.97 9.21
CA GLY A 147 21.82 2.01 8.69
C GLY A 147 22.45 3.39 8.78
N ARG A 148 23.78 3.42 8.69
CA ARG A 148 24.59 4.64 8.77
C ARG A 148 24.10 5.75 7.82
N GLY A 149 24.14 6.97 8.29
CA GLY A 149 23.81 8.16 7.50
C GLY A 149 22.35 8.26 7.04
N SER A 150 21.48 7.39 7.53
CA SER A 150 20.04 7.47 7.23
C SER A 150 19.37 8.56 8.02
N VAL A 151 18.34 9.18 7.44
CA VAL A 151 17.56 10.26 8.04
C VAL A 151 16.11 9.84 8.11
N ILE A 152 15.53 9.87 9.30
CA ILE A 152 14.12 9.57 9.56
C ILE A 152 13.49 10.83 10.15
N GLY A 153 12.39 11.29 9.56
CA GLY A 153 11.68 12.50 9.99
C GLY A 153 11.01 12.39 11.35
N ILE A 154 10.33 13.43 11.75
CA ILE A 154 9.60 13.49 13.03
C ILE A 154 8.35 12.62 12.99
N ASP A 155 7.89 12.20 14.18
CA ASP A 155 6.66 11.38 14.36
C ASP A 155 6.66 10.06 13.57
N ALA A 156 7.82 9.52 13.21
CA ALA A 156 7.91 8.24 12.52
C ALA A 156 7.55 7.08 13.44
N VAL A 157 6.87 6.07 12.92
CA VAL A 157 6.53 4.83 13.63
C VAL A 157 7.08 3.65 12.85
N LEU A 158 8.08 2.97 13.41
CA LEU A 158 8.65 1.75 12.84
C LEU A 158 8.24 0.55 13.70
N GLY A 159 7.56 -0.40 13.11
CA GLY A 159 7.19 -1.67 13.74
C GLY A 159 8.40 -2.52 14.09
N GLN A 160 8.16 -3.70 14.63
CA GLN A 160 9.21 -4.64 15.04
C GLN A 160 9.96 -5.20 13.83
N GLY A 161 11.28 -5.35 13.94
CA GLY A 161 12.10 -6.01 12.91
C GLY A 161 12.22 -5.25 11.59
N VAL A 162 11.88 -3.97 11.54
CA VAL A 162 12.04 -3.13 10.35
C VAL A 162 13.52 -2.95 10.05
N ARG A 163 13.88 -3.06 8.77
CA ARG A 163 15.25 -2.88 8.32
C ARG A 163 15.37 -1.71 7.35
N ILE A 164 16.02 -0.66 7.78
CA ILE A 164 16.37 0.49 6.96
C ILE A 164 17.87 0.43 6.69
N ALA A 165 18.26 0.27 5.42
CA ALA A 165 19.65 0.22 5.02
C ALA A 165 20.34 1.59 5.17
N HIS A 166 21.63 1.67 4.83
CA HIS A 166 22.39 2.92 4.91
C HIS A 166 21.96 3.95 3.85
N GLY A 167 22.07 5.24 4.19
CA GLY A 167 21.86 6.35 3.25
C GLY A 167 20.40 6.48 2.76
N ILE A 168 19.44 6.11 3.59
CA ILE A 168 18.01 6.27 3.30
C ILE A 168 17.53 7.61 3.86
N ALA A 169 16.70 8.32 3.10
CA ALA A 169 16.07 9.56 3.55
C ALA A 169 14.56 9.40 3.58
N ALA A 170 13.95 9.61 4.73
CA ALA A 170 12.51 9.57 4.92
C ALA A 170 12.02 10.87 5.57
N GLY A 171 10.89 11.36 5.06
CA GLY A 171 10.18 12.52 5.59
C GLY A 171 9.47 12.24 6.91
N ASP A 172 8.57 13.12 7.27
CA ASP A 172 7.85 13.11 8.54
C ASP A 172 6.66 12.12 8.52
N ARG A 173 6.26 11.64 9.71
CA ARG A 173 5.10 10.75 9.91
C ARG A 173 5.16 9.47 9.08
N LEU A 174 6.39 8.99 8.81
CA LEU A 174 6.60 7.69 8.18
C LEU A 174 6.05 6.57 9.07
N VAL A 175 5.24 5.68 8.51
CA VAL A 175 4.79 4.45 9.18
C VAL A 175 5.35 3.25 8.43
N VAL A 176 6.07 2.37 9.13
CA VAL A 176 6.60 1.13 8.56
C VAL A 176 6.20 -0.04 9.43
N HIS A 177 5.46 -0.96 8.88
CA HIS A 177 5.00 -2.14 9.60
C HIS A 177 6.08 -3.22 9.70
N ALA A 178 5.84 -4.20 10.58
CA ALA A 178 6.81 -5.20 10.98
C ALA A 178 7.49 -5.93 9.80
N GLY A 179 8.80 -6.11 9.91
CA GLY A 179 9.59 -6.91 8.98
C GLY A 179 9.80 -6.28 7.59
N ALA A 180 9.33 -5.07 7.32
CA ALA A 180 9.60 -4.41 6.05
C ALA A 180 11.08 -4.08 5.88
N VAL A 181 11.57 -4.11 4.63
CA VAL A 181 12.97 -3.84 4.27
C VAL A 181 13.03 -2.67 3.30
N ILE A 182 13.76 -1.63 3.66
CA ILE A 182 13.93 -0.42 2.84
C ILE A 182 15.41 -0.24 2.52
N GLY A 183 15.72 -0.23 1.22
CA GLY A 183 17.08 -0.04 0.71
C GLY A 183 17.90 -1.32 0.55
N GLY A 184 17.25 -2.48 0.38
CA GLY A 184 17.90 -3.69 -0.11
C GLY A 184 18.51 -3.47 -1.50
N ASP A 185 19.53 -4.23 -1.86
CA ASP A 185 20.12 -4.17 -3.21
C ASP A 185 19.11 -4.58 -4.27
N GLY A 186 19.04 -3.83 -5.35
CA GLY A 186 18.24 -4.17 -6.51
C GLY A 186 18.67 -5.47 -7.17
N PHE A 187 17.72 -6.22 -7.71
CA PHE A 187 17.99 -7.42 -8.51
C PHE A 187 18.44 -7.00 -9.92
N SER A 188 19.76 -6.78 -10.09
CA SER A 188 20.31 -6.28 -11.33
C SER A 188 21.57 -7.07 -11.72
N PHE A 189 21.49 -7.80 -12.81
CA PHE A 189 22.55 -8.65 -13.32
C PHE A 189 22.68 -8.54 -14.85
N VAL A 190 23.87 -8.68 -15.35
CA VAL A 190 24.22 -8.63 -16.77
C VAL A 190 25.19 -9.78 -17.10
N THR A 191 25.29 -10.16 -18.35
CA THR A 191 26.32 -11.10 -18.84
C THR A 191 27.40 -10.35 -19.61
N PRO A 192 28.66 -10.88 -19.72
CA PRO A 192 29.73 -10.23 -20.48
C PRO A 192 29.41 -9.98 -21.96
N GLY A 193 28.64 -10.86 -22.59
CA GLY A 193 28.08 -10.67 -23.93
C GLY A 193 26.56 -10.52 -23.87
N GLU A 194 25.90 -10.23 -24.99
CA GLU A 194 24.42 -10.10 -25.05
C GLU A 194 23.76 -11.36 -24.48
N SER A 195 22.91 -11.20 -23.50
CA SER A 195 22.14 -12.29 -22.89
C SER A 195 20.92 -12.64 -23.74
N GLY A 196 20.42 -13.88 -23.59
CA GLY A 196 19.18 -14.28 -24.23
C GLY A 196 17.97 -13.43 -23.77
N VAL A 197 18.02 -12.80 -22.58
CA VAL A 197 16.98 -11.89 -22.11
C VAL A 197 17.03 -10.56 -22.86
N GLU A 198 18.22 -10.00 -23.06
CA GLU A 198 18.41 -8.76 -23.86
C GLU A 198 18.01 -9.00 -25.31
N GLU A 199 18.42 -10.12 -25.90
CA GLU A 199 18.05 -10.53 -27.25
C GLU A 199 16.53 -10.64 -27.43
N ILE A 200 15.84 -11.36 -26.54
CA ILE A 200 14.38 -11.52 -26.60
C ILE A 200 13.65 -10.19 -26.48
N ARG A 201 14.12 -9.27 -25.62
CA ARG A 201 13.57 -7.91 -25.50
C ARG A 201 13.68 -7.12 -26.80
N ARG A 202 14.80 -7.22 -27.49
CA ARG A 202 15.06 -6.54 -28.77
C ARG A 202 14.28 -7.16 -29.94
N THR A 203 14.14 -8.48 -29.96
CA THR A 203 13.59 -9.23 -31.08
C THR A 203 12.12 -9.63 -30.92
N LEU A 204 11.51 -9.34 -29.77
CA LEU A 204 10.14 -9.78 -29.40
C LEU A 204 9.94 -11.30 -29.47
N GLY A 205 10.98 -12.07 -29.07
CA GLY A 205 10.89 -13.51 -28.92
C GLY A 205 11.69 -14.35 -29.89
N ALA A 206 12.37 -13.76 -30.89
CA ALA A 206 13.35 -14.49 -31.69
C ALA A 206 14.60 -14.74 -30.86
N ARG A 207 15.15 -15.94 -30.93
CA ARG A 207 16.31 -16.35 -30.17
C ARG A 207 17.39 -16.91 -31.10
N GLY A 208 18.61 -16.38 -31.01
CA GLY A 208 19.79 -16.84 -31.73
C GLY A 208 20.52 -17.98 -31.00
N ALA A 209 21.83 -18.03 -31.18
CA ALA A 209 22.68 -19.05 -30.56
C ALA A 209 22.69 -18.94 -29.03
N ILE A 210 22.53 -20.07 -28.34
CA ILE A 210 22.60 -20.11 -26.87
C ILE A 210 24.05 -20.19 -26.46
N THR A 211 24.56 -19.15 -25.80
CA THR A 211 25.92 -19.11 -25.24
C THR A 211 25.86 -19.21 -23.73
N ALA A 212 26.62 -20.13 -23.15
CA ALA A 212 26.75 -20.22 -21.69
C ALA A 212 27.53 -19.01 -21.18
N GLN A 213 26.97 -18.24 -20.25
CA GLN A 213 27.58 -17.06 -19.66
C GLN A 213 27.28 -17.00 -18.15
N SER A 214 28.15 -16.37 -17.39
CA SER A 214 27.95 -16.12 -15.96
C SER A 214 27.26 -14.76 -15.73
N TRP A 215 26.45 -14.69 -14.72
CA TRP A 215 25.85 -13.43 -14.27
C TRP A 215 26.85 -12.57 -13.51
N VAL A 216 26.98 -11.33 -13.90
CA VAL A 216 27.76 -10.30 -13.22
C VAL A 216 26.80 -9.34 -12.53
N ARG A 217 27.00 -9.10 -11.24
CA ARG A 217 26.14 -8.19 -10.45
C ARG A 217 26.42 -6.75 -10.83
N ILE A 218 25.36 -5.98 -11.04
CA ILE A 218 25.39 -4.52 -11.04
C ILE A 218 25.06 -4.06 -9.62
N HIS A 219 26.02 -3.41 -8.94
CA HIS A 219 25.86 -2.98 -7.56
C HIS A 219 24.94 -1.76 -7.43
N SER A 220 24.19 -1.72 -6.34
CA SER A 220 23.28 -0.64 -6.02
C SER A 220 23.96 0.39 -5.14
N LEU A 221 24.35 1.52 -5.72
CA LEU A 221 25.07 2.62 -5.05
C LEU A 221 24.13 3.76 -4.60
N GLY A 222 22.94 3.83 -5.19
CA GLY A 222 21.90 4.82 -4.81
C GLY A 222 21.25 4.49 -3.48
N GLY A 223 20.30 5.32 -3.06
CA GLY A 223 19.51 5.15 -1.84
C GLY A 223 18.03 4.90 -2.13
N VAL A 224 17.23 5.21 -1.12
CA VAL A 224 15.77 5.37 -1.22
C VAL A 224 15.39 6.70 -0.60
N THR A 225 14.47 7.42 -1.21
CA THR A 225 13.86 8.63 -0.67
C THR A 225 12.36 8.44 -0.50
N LEU A 226 11.86 8.70 0.70
CA LEU A 226 10.45 8.62 1.05
C LEU A 226 9.96 10.02 1.43
N GLY A 227 8.82 10.43 0.91
CA GLY A 227 8.15 11.67 1.32
C GLY A 227 7.51 11.58 2.71
N ASP A 228 6.76 12.62 3.07
CA ASP A 228 5.98 12.66 4.30
C ASP A 228 4.75 11.76 4.21
N ASP A 229 4.23 11.30 5.35
CA ASP A 229 2.99 10.52 5.44
C ASP A 229 2.99 9.22 4.61
N VAL A 230 4.17 8.68 4.29
CA VAL A 230 4.28 7.39 3.60
C VAL A 230 4.00 6.26 4.60
N GLU A 231 3.25 5.25 4.16
CA GLU A 231 3.01 4.04 4.94
C GLU A 231 3.44 2.80 4.16
N ILE A 232 4.19 1.90 4.82
CA ILE A 232 4.78 0.70 4.22
C ILE A 232 4.36 -0.53 5.02
N GLY A 233 3.65 -1.44 4.39
CA GLY A 233 3.05 -2.64 4.98
C GLY A 233 4.05 -3.71 5.41
N VAL A 234 3.51 -4.72 6.09
CA VAL A 234 4.28 -5.86 6.63
C VAL A 234 5.04 -6.58 5.52
N HIS A 235 6.34 -6.81 5.76
CA HIS A 235 7.23 -7.51 4.82
C HIS A 235 7.28 -6.93 3.39
N ALA A 236 6.91 -5.68 3.20
CA ALA A 236 7.17 -5.01 1.93
C ALA A 236 8.67 -4.77 1.73
N ALA A 237 9.13 -4.83 0.48
CA ALA A 237 10.52 -4.64 0.13
C ALA A 237 10.67 -3.49 -0.88
N ILE A 238 11.50 -2.50 -0.53
CA ILE A 238 11.80 -1.34 -1.37
C ILE A 238 13.28 -1.37 -1.71
N ASP A 239 13.61 -1.71 -2.96
CA ASP A 239 15.00 -1.78 -3.39
C ASP A 239 15.60 -0.39 -3.56
N ARG A 240 16.89 -0.26 -3.24
CA ARG A 240 17.65 0.95 -3.51
C ARG A 240 17.98 1.07 -5.00
N GLY A 241 18.18 2.27 -5.46
CA GLY A 241 18.56 2.49 -6.85
C GLY A 241 20.00 2.14 -7.16
N THR A 242 20.28 1.94 -8.42
CA THR A 242 21.65 1.64 -8.88
C THR A 242 22.58 2.86 -8.67
N ILE A 243 22.18 4.02 -9.13
CA ILE A 243 22.86 5.31 -8.92
C ILE A 243 21.88 6.35 -8.40
N ARG A 244 20.80 6.64 -9.16
CA ARG A 244 19.71 7.48 -8.69
C ARG A 244 18.88 6.71 -7.66
N ALA A 245 18.45 7.38 -6.61
CA ALA A 245 17.59 6.77 -5.59
C ALA A 245 16.26 6.25 -6.18
N THR A 246 15.73 5.18 -5.61
CA THR A 246 14.31 4.84 -5.67
C THR A 246 13.54 5.86 -4.86
N SER A 247 12.40 6.36 -5.35
CA SER A 247 11.66 7.44 -4.69
C SER A 247 10.17 7.12 -4.55
N ILE A 248 9.60 7.49 -3.40
CA ILE A 248 8.17 7.34 -3.10
C ILE A 248 7.67 8.70 -2.59
N GLY A 249 6.67 9.25 -3.28
CA GLY A 249 6.08 10.54 -2.97
C GLY A 249 5.22 10.52 -1.71
N SER A 250 5.02 11.72 -1.13
CA SER A 250 4.26 11.91 0.10
C SER A 250 2.83 11.38 -0.01
N GLY A 251 2.27 10.90 1.10
CA GLY A 251 0.90 10.39 1.19
C GLY A 251 0.68 8.98 0.66
N THR A 252 1.67 8.40 -0.03
CA THR A 252 1.55 7.07 -0.65
C THR A 252 1.46 5.96 0.40
N LYS A 253 0.51 5.03 0.17
CA LYS A 253 0.26 3.86 1.03
C LYS A 253 0.61 2.58 0.27
N ILE A 254 1.45 1.78 0.89
CA ILE A 254 1.99 0.53 0.35
C ILE A 254 1.58 -0.58 1.30
N ASP A 255 0.81 -1.53 0.82
CA ASP A 255 0.30 -2.65 1.61
C ASP A 255 1.34 -3.78 1.75
N ASN A 256 0.96 -4.84 2.42
CA ASN A 256 1.81 -5.96 2.77
C ASN A 256 2.38 -6.69 1.54
N LEU A 257 3.62 -7.17 1.65
CA LEU A 257 4.28 -7.99 0.64
C LEU A 257 4.45 -7.29 -0.73
N VAL A 258 4.37 -5.98 -0.78
CA VAL A 258 4.63 -5.22 -2.01
C VAL A 258 6.13 -5.20 -2.30
N GLN A 259 6.51 -5.44 -3.56
CA GLN A 259 7.88 -5.30 -4.05
C GLN A 259 8.01 -4.07 -4.94
N VAL A 260 8.88 -3.15 -4.56
CA VAL A 260 9.28 -2.00 -5.38
C VAL A 260 10.72 -2.20 -5.84
N GLY A 261 10.91 -2.37 -7.15
CA GLY A 261 12.22 -2.61 -7.75
C GLY A 261 13.13 -1.37 -7.73
N HIS A 262 14.39 -1.58 -8.06
CA HIS A 262 15.41 -0.52 -8.07
C HIS A 262 15.08 0.62 -9.04
N ASN A 263 15.44 1.85 -8.70
CA ASN A 263 15.24 3.05 -9.52
C ASN A 263 13.77 3.40 -9.83
N VAL A 264 12.81 2.73 -9.22
CA VAL A 264 11.37 3.04 -9.36
C VAL A 264 11.10 4.44 -8.79
N GLN A 265 10.24 5.18 -9.44
CA GLN A 265 9.71 6.47 -8.99
C GLN A 265 8.21 6.37 -8.84
N ILE A 266 7.72 6.53 -7.62
CA ILE A 266 6.28 6.54 -7.30
C ILE A 266 5.89 7.96 -6.90
N GLY A 267 4.82 8.47 -7.48
CA GLY A 267 4.25 9.77 -7.19
C GLY A 267 3.61 9.86 -5.81
N ARG A 268 2.80 10.89 -5.62
CA ARG A 268 2.13 11.22 -4.36
C ARG A 268 0.76 10.56 -4.29
N ASP A 269 0.30 10.31 -3.05
CA ASP A 269 -1.06 9.86 -2.75
C ASP A 269 -1.48 8.58 -3.50
N CYS A 270 -0.52 7.70 -3.79
CA CYS A 270 -0.77 6.42 -4.42
C CYS A 270 -1.24 5.37 -3.41
N LEU A 271 -2.00 4.37 -3.89
CA LEU A 271 -2.43 3.21 -3.12
C LEU A 271 -1.99 1.93 -3.81
N LEU A 272 -1.02 1.23 -3.23
CA LEU A 272 -0.49 -0.04 -3.72
C LEU A 272 -0.97 -1.17 -2.81
N ALA A 273 -1.94 -1.94 -3.27
CA ALA A 273 -2.53 -3.01 -2.47
C ALA A 273 -1.59 -4.24 -2.39
N GLY A 274 -1.93 -5.19 -1.53
CA GLY A 274 -1.09 -6.32 -1.18
C GLY A 274 -0.53 -7.12 -2.37
N GLN A 275 0.74 -7.49 -2.26
CA GLN A 275 1.47 -8.27 -3.27
C GLN A 275 1.63 -7.60 -4.65
N VAL A 276 1.48 -6.29 -4.76
CA VAL A 276 1.85 -5.56 -5.97
C VAL A 276 3.35 -5.67 -6.21
N GLY A 277 3.75 -5.94 -7.46
CA GLY A 277 5.13 -5.97 -7.88
C GLY A 277 5.41 -4.90 -8.93
N ILE A 278 6.40 -4.03 -8.70
CA ILE A 278 6.79 -2.98 -9.65
C ILE A 278 8.22 -3.24 -10.12
N GLY A 279 8.37 -3.47 -11.41
CA GLY A 279 9.66 -3.70 -12.07
C GLY A 279 10.57 -2.48 -12.03
N GLY A 280 11.87 -2.72 -12.08
CA GLY A 280 12.89 -1.68 -11.95
C GLY A 280 12.76 -0.55 -12.97
N SER A 281 13.17 0.66 -12.59
CA SER A 281 13.19 1.87 -13.42
C SER A 281 11.81 2.36 -13.93
N THR A 282 10.73 1.78 -13.44
CA THR A 282 9.35 2.18 -13.75
C THR A 282 8.98 3.49 -13.07
N ARG A 283 8.14 4.28 -13.72
CA ARG A 283 7.56 5.50 -13.18
C ARG A 283 6.06 5.36 -12.98
N ILE A 284 5.61 5.58 -11.75
CA ILE A 284 4.21 5.63 -11.35
C ILE A 284 3.88 7.09 -11.04
N GLY A 285 2.85 7.63 -11.65
CA GLY A 285 2.37 8.99 -11.44
C GLY A 285 1.70 9.21 -10.08
N ASP A 286 1.06 10.34 -9.91
CA ASP A 286 0.34 10.70 -8.69
C ASP A 286 -1.04 10.02 -8.62
N ARG A 287 -1.54 9.72 -7.41
CA ARG A 287 -2.89 9.18 -7.13
C ARG A 287 -3.22 7.90 -7.87
N VAL A 288 -2.20 7.11 -8.20
CA VAL A 288 -2.37 5.80 -8.84
C VAL A 288 -2.84 4.78 -7.82
N VAL A 289 -3.82 3.96 -8.21
CA VAL A 289 -4.31 2.83 -7.42
C VAL A 289 -3.99 1.53 -8.14
N LEU A 290 -3.13 0.70 -7.55
CA LEU A 290 -2.86 -0.65 -8.03
C LEU A 290 -3.53 -1.66 -7.09
N GLY A 291 -4.51 -2.38 -7.62
CA GLY A 291 -5.20 -3.45 -6.90
C GLY A 291 -4.27 -4.62 -6.53
N GLY A 292 -4.67 -5.44 -5.57
CA GLY A 292 -3.85 -6.54 -5.08
C GLY A 292 -3.34 -7.47 -6.19
N LYS A 293 -2.08 -7.91 -6.06
CA LYS A 293 -1.39 -8.77 -7.04
C LYS A 293 -1.22 -8.16 -8.44
N CYS A 294 -1.30 -6.85 -8.59
CA CYS A 294 -0.90 -6.21 -9.84
C CYS A 294 0.59 -6.36 -10.08
N GLY A 295 0.96 -6.66 -11.33
CA GLY A 295 2.34 -6.67 -11.80
C GLY A 295 2.59 -5.54 -12.78
N VAL A 296 3.63 -4.74 -12.57
CA VAL A 296 4.04 -3.66 -13.48
C VAL A 296 5.42 -3.96 -14.02
N SER A 297 5.55 -4.01 -15.35
CA SER A 297 6.82 -4.32 -16.01
C SER A 297 7.86 -3.24 -15.75
N ASP A 298 9.11 -3.58 -15.97
CA ASP A 298 10.25 -2.67 -15.86
C ASP A 298 10.28 -1.63 -17.00
N ASN A 299 10.86 -0.46 -16.74
CA ASN A 299 11.11 0.61 -17.73
C ASN A 299 9.87 1.17 -18.44
N ILE A 300 8.71 1.13 -17.80
CA ILE A 300 7.47 1.72 -18.33
C ILE A 300 7.00 2.89 -17.45
N PHE A 301 5.94 3.57 -17.88
CA PHE A 301 5.25 4.53 -17.03
C PHE A 301 3.76 4.20 -16.90
N VAL A 302 3.23 4.50 -15.72
CA VAL A 302 1.80 4.52 -15.41
C VAL A 302 1.46 5.96 -15.04
N GLY A 303 0.60 6.59 -15.84
CA GLY A 303 0.25 8.02 -15.67
C GLY A 303 -0.56 8.30 -14.41
N ASP A 304 -0.74 9.57 -14.10
CA ASP A 304 -1.52 10.02 -12.94
C ASP A 304 -2.96 9.49 -12.98
N ASP A 305 -3.57 9.31 -11.81
CA ASP A 305 -4.98 8.93 -11.65
C ASP A 305 -5.36 7.60 -12.32
N VAL A 306 -4.40 6.71 -12.61
CA VAL A 306 -4.69 5.38 -13.14
C VAL A 306 -5.20 4.47 -12.02
N ILE A 307 -6.25 3.70 -12.32
CA ILE A 307 -6.78 2.65 -11.43
C ILE A 307 -6.64 1.30 -12.12
N ALA A 308 -5.85 0.40 -11.54
CA ALA A 308 -5.72 -0.97 -11.98
C ALA A 308 -6.46 -1.92 -11.04
N GLY A 309 -7.39 -2.73 -11.57
CA GLY A 309 -8.07 -3.77 -10.81
C GLY A 309 -7.11 -4.88 -10.38
N GLY A 310 -7.48 -5.65 -9.35
CA GLY A 310 -6.64 -6.72 -8.81
C GLY A 310 -6.22 -7.76 -9.86
N GLY A 311 -5.00 -8.27 -9.76
CA GLY A 311 -4.44 -9.26 -10.69
C GLY A 311 -4.09 -8.72 -12.08
N THR A 312 -4.11 -7.40 -12.29
CA THR A 312 -3.76 -6.79 -13.57
C THR A 312 -2.26 -6.80 -13.81
N ASN A 313 -1.82 -7.31 -14.97
CA ASN A 313 -0.44 -7.23 -15.41
C ASN A 313 -0.29 -6.11 -16.46
N ILE A 314 0.52 -5.11 -16.14
CA ILE A 314 0.79 -3.94 -16.98
C ILE A 314 2.15 -4.12 -17.64
N TYR A 315 2.16 -4.40 -18.94
CA TYR A 315 3.38 -4.64 -19.71
C TYR A 315 3.83 -3.44 -20.57
N THR A 316 2.95 -2.45 -20.72
CA THR A 316 3.18 -1.27 -21.55
C THR A 316 2.74 0.00 -20.84
N ASN A 317 3.17 1.15 -21.33
CA ASN A 317 2.79 2.44 -20.79
C ASN A 317 1.26 2.61 -20.69
N VAL A 318 0.79 3.15 -19.56
CA VAL A 318 -0.63 3.46 -19.36
C VAL A 318 -0.79 4.97 -19.24
N PRO A 319 -1.51 5.63 -20.16
CA PRO A 319 -1.80 7.06 -20.05
C PRO A 319 -2.59 7.41 -18.80
N ALA A 320 -2.48 8.67 -18.34
CA ALA A 320 -3.18 9.17 -17.17
C ALA A 320 -4.71 9.00 -17.25
N GLY A 321 -5.36 8.84 -16.09
CA GLY A 321 -6.81 8.76 -15.94
C GLY A 321 -7.45 7.47 -16.47
N ARG A 322 -6.67 6.44 -16.77
CA ARG A 322 -7.21 5.16 -17.27
C ARG A 322 -7.60 4.22 -16.15
N VAL A 323 -8.69 3.49 -16.39
CA VAL A 323 -9.06 2.32 -15.58
C VAL A 323 -8.72 1.08 -16.38
N VAL A 324 -7.90 0.18 -15.81
CA VAL A 324 -7.45 -1.04 -16.47
C VAL A 324 -7.76 -2.27 -15.63
N LEU A 325 -8.11 -3.38 -16.28
CA LEU A 325 -8.47 -4.62 -15.61
C LEU A 325 -7.85 -5.82 -16.34
N GLY A 326 -7.16 -6.66 -15.57
CA GLY A 326 -6.60 -7.93 -16.05
C GLY A 326 -7.58 -9.10 -15.98
N SER A 327 -7.05 -10.31 -15.95
CA SER A 327 -7.78 -11.57 -16.09
C SER A 327 -8.73 -11.86 -14.90
N PRO A 328 -10.06 -11.71 -15.04
CA PRO A 328 -11.00 -12.18 -14.02
C PRO A 328 -11.07 -13.69 -13.98
N ALA A 329 -11.48 -14.26 -12.84
CA ALA A 329 -11.79 -15.68 -12.74
C ALA A 329 -13.03 -16.02 -13.57
N THR A 330 -12.93 -17.09 -14.35
CA THR A 330 -14.03 -17.67 -15.12
C THR A 330 -14.18 -19.16 -14.76
N LYS A 331 -15.29 -19.78 -15.14
CA LYS A 331 -15.43 -21.24 -14.99
C LYS A 331 -14.30 -21.94 -15.73
N MET A 332 -13.79 -23.03 -15.18
CA MET A 332 -12.63 -23.75 -15.72
C MET A 332 -12.86 -24.21 -17.18
N ASP A 333 -14.03 -24.77 -17.49
CA ASP A 333 -14.39 -25.18 -18.85
C ASP A 333 -14.38 -23.99 -19.82
N THR A 334 -15.02 -22.89 -19.44
CA THR A 334 -15.04 -21.64 -20.20
C THR A 334 -13.63 -21.09 -20.41
N GLN A 335 -12.78 -21.07 -19.35
CA GLN A 335 -11.40 -20.60 -19.44
C GLN A 335 -10.57 -21.47 -20.40
N VAL A 336 -10.76 -22.79 -20.40
CA VAL A 336 -10.09 -23.70 -21.33
C VAL A 336 -10.47 -23.37 -22.78
N GLU A 337 -11.75 -23.13 -23.05
CA GLU A 337 -12.21 -22.77 -24.41
C GLU A 337 -11.69 -21.38 -24.85
N ILE A 338 -11.67 -20.38 -23.94
CA ILE A 338 -11.07 -19.06 -24.21
C ILE A 338 -9.58 -19.23 -24.59
N GLN A 339 -8.83 -20.01 -23.84
CA GLN A 339 -7.40 -20.24 -24.11
C GLN A 339 -7.17 -20.97 -25.45
N LYS A 340 -8.01 -21.93 -25.80
CA LYS A 340 -7.96 -22.59 -27.11
C LYS A 340 -8.28 -21.61 -28.24
N ALA A 341 -9.28 -20.75 -28.07
CA ALA A 341 -9.65 -19.73 -29.05
C ALA A 341 -8.51 -18.72 -29.27
N MET A 342 -7.91 -18.21 -28.19
CA MET A 342 -6.78 -17.27 -28.26
C MET A 342 -5.57 -17.85 -28.99
N ARG A 343 -5.24 -19.13 -28.77
CA ARG A 343 -4.15 -19.81 -29.51
C ARG A 343 -4.43 -19.94 -31.01
N ARG A 344 -5.70 -20.00 -31.42
CA ARG A 344 -6.13 -20.12 -32.85
C ARG A 344 -6.27 -18.76 -33.52
N LEU A 345 -6.37 -17.66 -32.73
CA LEU A 345 -6.62 -16.32 -33.23
C LEU A 345 -5.64 -15.85 -34.34
N PRO A 346 -4.30 -16.03 -34.21
CA PRO A 346 -3.36 -15.63 -35.28
C PRO A 346 -3.67 -16.31 -36.64
N ARG A 347 -4.00 -17.62 -36.60
CA ARG A 347 -4.38 -18.37 -37.81
C ARG A 347 -5.71 -17.89 -38.40
N LEU A 348 -6.68 -17.59 -37.53
CA LEU A 348 -8.00 -17.06 -37.96
C LEU A 348 -7.85 -15.69 -38.60
N VAL A 349 -7.03 -14.80 -38.03
CA VAL A 349 -6.74 -13.47 -38.63
C VAL A 349 -6.09 -13.61 -40.02
N ALA A 350 -5.14 -14.53 -40.19
CA ALA A 350 -4.54 -14.80 -41.49
C ALA A 350 -5.58 -15.30 -42.53
N GLN A 351 -6.45 -16.24 -42.15
CA GLN A 351 -7.52 -16.75 -43.01
C GLN A 351 -8.52 -15.67 -43.40
N VAL A 352 -8.92 -14.80 -42.45
CA VAL A 352 -9.80 -13.66 -42.75
C VAL A 352 -9.15 -12.67 -43.71
N ALA A 353 -7.84 -12.40 -43.53
CA ALA A 353 -7.10 -11.52 -44.46
C ALA A 353 -7.04 -12.10 -45.87
N GLU A 354 -6.88 -13.41 -46.02
CA GLU A 354 -6.95 -14.08 -47.33
C GLU A 354 -8.35 -14.03 -47.96
N LEU A 355 -9.38 -14.33 -47.19
CA LEU A 355 -10.77 -14.22 -47.65
C LEU A 355 -11.12 -12.80 -48.10
N ARG A 356 -10.65 -11.77 -47.34
CA ARG A 356 -10.82 -10.37 -47.78
C ARG A 356 -10.20 -10.09 -49.15
N LYS A 357 -9.00 -10.58 -49.40
CA LYS A 357 -8.35 -10.42 -50.73
C LYS A 357 -9.15 -11.05 -51.83
N ILE A 358 -9.73 -12.23 -51.61
CA ILE A 358 -10.55 -12.93 -52.59
C ILE A 358 -11.83 -12.15 -52.89
N VAL A 359 -12.52 -11.67 -51.83
CA VAL A 359 -13.80 -10.96 -51.97
C VAL A 359 -13.59 -9.56 -52.58
N THR A 360 -12.50 -8.83 -52.20
CA THR A 360 -12.22 -7.51 -52.80
C THR A 360 -11.58 -7.59 -54.21
N GLY A 361 -10.86 -8.68 -54.51
CA GLY A 361 -10.27 -8.91 -55.82
C GLY A 361 -11.29 -9.39 -56.91
N THR A 362 -12.48 -9.85 -56.50
CA THR A 362 -13.59 -10.16 -57.41
C THR A 362 -14.43 -8.95 -57.81
N SER A 363 -14.24 -7.79 -57.15
CA SER A 363 -14.96 -6.55 -57.50
C SER A 363 -14.23 -5.65 -58.51
N GLU A 364 -13.03 -6.02 -58.97
CA GLU A 364 -12.28 -5.31 -60.02
C GLU A 364 -12.26 -6.03 -61.39
N LYS A 365 -13.12 -7.02 -61.56
CA LYS A 365 -13.23 -7.78 -62.82
C LYS A 365 -14.66 -7.92 -63.35
N ASP A 366 -15.47 -6.86 -63.30
CA ASP A 366 -16.68 -6.73 -64.09
C ASP A 366 -16.77 -5.31 -64.66
#